data_996774f13685e0fd28f587d061693463
#
_entry.id   996774f13685e0fd28f587d061693463
#
_cell.length_a   1.000
_cell.length_b   1.000
_cell.length_c   1.000
_cell.angle_alpha   90.00
_cell.angle_beta   90.00
_cell.angle_gamma   90.00
#
_symmetry.space_group_name_H-M   'P 1'
#
loop_
_entity.id
_entity.type
_entity.pdbx_description
1 polymer ?
#
loop_
_entity_poly.entity_id
_entity_poly.type
_entity_poly.pdbx_seq_one_letter_code
_entity_poly.pdbx_strand_id
1 'polypeptide(L)'
;MIFLLKILFSVIDNQNKKKIIFFIKKKLKSDPIVIIDVGAHAGETIQLFFKNFLIKKIISYEASKDNFKKLKNYINKNHKLKDIVEINNIGIGKESSTIKFNQMSESSSSTFCDINFESRYFKRKKKILNFFLKGDFINKSELISIRSLKNELEKYQLKKIDILKIDTEGFELNVLEGLGDKIKDVKLIYFEHHFDNMIMKNYTYTMIHSYLSKFNFKKVFKIKMPLRKTFEYIYQNKNFD
;
A
#
# COMPACT_ATOMS: atom_id res chain seq x y z
N MET A 1 -27.92 12.86 4.59
CA MET A 1 -27.54 12.14 3.35
C MET A 1 -26.03 11.80 3.29
N ILE A 2 -25.12 12.76 3.44
CA ILE A 2 -23.67 12.58 3.31
C ILE A 2 -23.06 11.71 4.41
N PHE A 3 -23.50 11.87 5.66
CA PHE A 3 -23.09 11.04 6.79
C PHE A 3 -23.44 9.57 6.57
N LEU A 4 -24.65 9.28 6.05
CA LEU A 4 -25.08 7.95 5.68
C LEU A 4 -24.24 7.34 4.55
N LEU A 5 -23.84 8.13 3.55
CA LEU A 5 -22.93 7.66 2.49
C LEU A 5 -21.54 7.32 3.03
N LYS A 6 -20.98 8.12 3.95
CA LYS A 6 -19.69 7.79 4.60
C LYS A 6 -19.76 6.50 5.40
N ILE A 7 -20.85 6.30 6.16
CA ILE A 7 -21.09 5.06 6.89
C ILE A 7 -21.21 3.89 5.93
N LEU A 8 -22.01 4.03 4.86
CA LEU A 8 -22.18 2.98 3.85
C LEU A 8 -20.84 2.59 3.22
N PHE A 9 -20.01 3.57 2.83
CA PHE A 9 -18.67 3.31 2.27
C PHE A 9 -17.76 2.61 3.28
N SER A 10 -17.73 3.06 4.52
CA SER A 10 -16.97 2.43 5.59
C SER A 10 -17.39 0.97 5.82
N VAL A 11 -18.71 0.70 5.78
CA VAL A 11 -19.24 -0.67 5.93
C VAL A 11 -18.81 -1.56 4.76
N ILE A 12 -18.92 -1.08 3.52
CA ILE A 12 -18.55 -1.87 2.33
C ILE A 12 -17.04 -2.08 2.25
N ASP A 13 -16.22 -1.05 2.53
CA ASP A 13 -14.76 -1.18 2.61
C ASP A 13 -14.37 -2.20 3.69
N ASN A 14 -15.06 -2.20 4.83
CA ASN A 14 -14.84 -3.16 5.90
C ASN A 14 -15.20 -4.60 5.48
N GLN A 15 -16.27 -4.79 4.70
CA GLN A 15 -16.61 -6.10 4.14
C GLN A 15 -15.55 -6.60 3.16
N ASN A 16 -15.01 -5.74 2.30
CA ASN A 16 -13.92 -6.09 1.40
C ASN A 16 -12.66 -6.49 2.17
N LYS A 17 -12.27 -5.73 3.19
CA LYS A 17 -11.17 -6.05 4.09
C LYS A 17 -11.35 -7.42 4.77
N LYS A 18 -12.57 -7.74 5.24
CA LYS A 18 -12.87 -9.06 5.80
C LYS A 18 -12.66 -10.20 4.79
N LYS A 19 -13.10 -10.01 3.53
CA LYS A 19 -12.89 -11.02 2.46
C LYS A 19 -11.41 -11.22 2.16
N ILE A 20 -10.62 -10.16 2.10
CA ILE A 20 -9.18 -10.20 1.88
C ILE A 20 -8.49 -10.95 3.02
N ILE A 21 -8.77 -10.59 4.27
CA ILE A 21 -8.21 -11.24 5.46
C ILE A 21 -8.59 -12.72 5.51
N PHE A 22 -9.84 -13.05 5.25
CA PHE A 22 -10.28 -14.45 5.19
C PHE A 22 -9.50 -15.24 4.13
N PHE A 23 -9.31 -14.66 2.94
CA PHE A 23 -8.54 -15.29 1.88
C PHE A 23 -7.07 -15.48 2.28
N ILE A 24 -6.43 -14.46 2.86
CA ILE A 24 -5.04 -14.52 3.31
C ILE A 24 -4.88 -15.60 4.40
N LYS A 25 -5.81 -15.68 5.36
CA LYS A 25 -5.81 -16.73 6.41
C LYS A 25 -5.83 -18.15 5.83
N LYS A 26 -6.58 -18.36 4.74
CA LYS A 26 -6.60 -19.67 4.05
C LYS A 26 -5.24 -20.01 3.39
N LYS A 27 -4.47 -19.01 3.02
CA LYS A 27 -3.17 -19.20 2.32
C LYS A 27 -1.98 -19.25 3.27
N LEU A 28 -2.10 -18.64 4.44
CA LEU A 28 -1.08 -18.67 5.47
C LEU A 28 -1.48 -19.67 6.54
N LYS A 29 -0.54 -20.54 6.93
CA LYS A 29 -0.70 -21.42 8.08
C LYS A 29 -0.66 -20.58 9.36
N SER A 30 -0.96 -21.20 10.51
CA SER A 30 -1.11 -20.56 11.82
C SER A 30 0.19 -19.99 12.42
N ASP A 31 1.32 -20.07 11.73
CA ASP A 31 2.61 -19.63 12.22
C ASP A 31 2.71 -18.09 12.30
N PRO A 32 3.56 -17.57 13.18
CA PRO A 32 3.83 -16.13 13.22
C PRO A 32 4.39 -15.62 11.90
N ILE A 33 3.76 -14.60 11.33
CA ILE A 33 4.05 -14.10 9.98
C ILE A 33 4.94 -12.86 9.98
N VAL A 34 5.73 -12.71 8.91
CA VAL A 34 6.53 -11.53 8.59
C VAL A 34 5.83 -10.73 7.49
N ILE A 35 5.62 -9.45 7.74
CA ILE A 35 4.93 -8.53 6.83
C ILE A 35 5.84 -7.38 6.48
N ILE A 36 5.89 -7.04 5.18
CA ILE A 36 6.42 -5.79 4.67
C ILE A 36 5.24 -4.94 4.20
N ASP A 37 5.15 -3.70 4.67
CA ASP A 37 4.05 -2.79 4.39
C ASP A 37 4.60 -1.49 3.78
N VAL A 38 4.44 -1.31 2.47
CA VAL A 38 4.91 -0.15 1.73
C VAL A 38 3.74 0.78 1.44
N GLY A 39 3.81 2.00 1.96
CA GLY A 39 2.70 2.95 2.01
C GLY A 39 1.83 2.73 3.25
N ALA A 40 2.46 2.75 4.43
CA ALA A 40 1.80 2.40 5.69
C ALA A 40 0.80 3.45 6.20
N HIS A 41 0.80 4.66 5.63
CA HIS A 41 -0.07 5.79 5.98
C HIS A 41 -0.07 6.05 7.50
N ALA A 42 -1.23 5.99 8.16
CA ALA A 42 -1.34 6.18 9.62
C ALA A 42 -1.38 4.85 10.41
N GLY A 43 -1.16 3.70 9.75
CA GLY A 43 -1.07 2.38 10.38
C GLY A 43 -2.33 1.52 10.27
N GLU A 44 -3.25 1.83 9.36
CA GLU A 44 -4.50 1.10 9.18
C GLU A 44 -4.26 -0.37 8.80
N THR A 45 -3.28 -0.60 7.91
CA THR A 45 -2.85 -1.96 7.52
C THR A 45 -2.26 -2.71 8.70
N ILE A 46 -1.38 -2.07 9.48
CA ILE A 46 -0.79 -2.66 10.68
C ILE A 46 -1.90 -3.07 11.66
N GLN A 47 -2.85 -2.18 11.92
CA GLN A 47 -3.98 -2.47 12.80
C GLN A 47 -4.81 -3.66 12.30
N LEU A 48 -5.07 -3.72 10.99
CA LEU A 48 -5.86 -4.78 10.37
C LEU A 48 -5.16 -6.14 10.53
N PHE A 49 -3.87 -6.20 10.24
CA PHE A 49 -3.10 -7.44 10.33
C PHE A 49 -2.89 -7.86 11.78
N PHE A 50 -2.55 -6.93 12.67
CA PHE A 50 -2.36 -7.22 14.09
C PHE A 50 -3.60 -7.82 14.77
N LYS A 51 -4.79 -7.37 14.37
CA LYS A 51 -6.06 -7.93 14.88
C LYS A 51 -6.37 -9.35 14.36
N ASN A 52 -5.74 -9.78 13.28
CA ASN A 52 -6.17 -10.97 12.55
C ASN A 52 -5.15 -12.07 12.45
N PHE A 53 -3.86 -11.80 12.74
CA PHE A 53 -2.77 -12.76 12.59
C PHE A 53 -1.85 -12.74 13.82
N LEU A 54 -1.18 -13.85 14.04
CA LEU A 54 -0.01 -13.87 14.93
C LEU A 54 1.17 -13.27 14.16
N ILE A 55 1.71 -12.16 14.65
CA ILE A 55 2.75 -11.39 13.94
C ILE A 55 4.10 -11.68 14.57
N LYS A 56 5.08 -12.08 13.74
CA LYS A 56 6.48 -12.15 14.11
C LYS A 56 7.16 -10.79 13.97
N LYS A 57 6.96 -10.13 12.82
CA LYS A 57 7.52 -8.80 12.55
C LYS A 57 6.72 -8.10 11.45
N ILE A 58 6.54 -6.79 11.59
CA ILE A 58 6.09 -5.89 10.53
C ILE A 58 7.20 -4.87 10.29
N ILE A 59 7.59 -4.66 9.03
CA ILE A 59 8.49 -3.59 8.62
C ILE A 59 7.69 -2.70 7.68
N SER A 60 7.49 -1.45 8.07
CA SER A 60 6.65 -0.50 7.35
C SER A 60 7.44 0.69 6.85
N TYR A 61 7.05 1.16 5.66
CA TYR A 61 7.63 2.31 4.98
C TYR A 61 6.54 3.32 4.68
N GLU A 62 6.76 4.58 5.07
CA GLU A 62 5.86 5.70 4.79
C GLU A 62 6.68 6.91 4.35
N ALA A 63 6.41 7.38 3.14
CA ALA A 63 7.14 8.49 2.52
C ALA A 63 6.76 9.84 3.11
N SER A 64 5.46 10.08 3.35
CA SER A 64 4.96 11.33 3.91
C SER A 64 5.38 11.51 5.36
N LYS A 65 6.08 12.60 5.65
CA LYS A 65 6.46 12.95 7.03
C LYS A 65 5.25 13.12 7.95
N ASP A 66 4.17 13.70 7.42
CA ASP A 66 2.95 13.96 8.19
C ASP A 66 2.23 12.66 8.53
N ASN A 67 2.12 11.73 7.58
CA ASN A 67 1.53 10.42 7.82
C ASN A 67 2.43 9.56 8.71
N PHE A 68 3.74 9.61 8.51
CA PHE A 68 4.71 8.93 9.37
C PHE A 68 4.62 9.39 10.83
N LYS A 69 4.42 10.69 11.07
CA LYS A 69 4.19 11.22 12.42
C LYS A 69 2.93 10.61 13.07
N LYS A 70 1.85 10.47 12.30
CA LYS A 70 0.61 9.81 12.78
C LYS A 70 0.87 8.33 13.08
N LEU A 71 1.55 7.63 12.16
CA LEU A 71 1.95 6.23 12.30
C LEU A 71 2.80 6.02 13.56
N LYS A 72 3.83 6.85 13.76
CA LYS A 72 4.69 6.81 14.96
C LYS A 72 3.89 6.99 16.26
N ASN A 73 2.96 7.94 16.26
CA ASN A 73 2.09 8.17 17.41
C ASN A 73 1.17 6.97 17.68
N TYR A 74 0.65 6.32 16.62
CA TYR A 74 -0.15 5.12 16.75
C TYR A 74 0.65 3.96 17.36
N ILE A 75 1.85 3.68 16.86
CA ILE A 75 2.73 2.62 17.38
C ILE A 75 3.11 2.92 18.85
N ASN A 76 3.47 4.17 19.16
CA ASN A 76 3.88 4.55 20.52
C ASN A 76 2.77 4.38 21.57
N LYS A 77 1.52 4.53 21.19
CA LYS A 77 0.35 4.30 22.07
C LYS A 77 0.03 2.83 22.30
N ASN A 78 0.62 1.92 21.53
CA ASN A 78 0.32 0.48 21.57
C ASN A 78 1.58 -0.31 21.93
N HIS A 79 1.80 -0.55 23.23
CA HIS A 79 3.01 -1.25 23.71
C HIS A 79 3.27 -2.58 22.99
N LYS A 80 2.22 -3.36 22.71
CA LYS A 80 2.34 -4.65 21.99
C LYS A 80 2.87 -4.53 20.56
N LEU A 81 2.78 -3.33 19.95
CA LEU A 81 3.29 -3.10 18.59
C LEU A 81 4.76 -2.69 18.59
N LYS A 82 5.28 -2.10 19.67
CA LYS A 82 6.64 -1.56 19.71
C LYS A 82 7.73 -2.60 19.43
N ASP A 83 7.51 -3.82 19.90
CA ASP A 83 8.50 -4.89 19.78
C ASP A 83 8.44 -5.63 18.43
N ILE A 84 7.31 -5.55 17.74
CA ILE A 84 7.07 -6.30 16.52
C ILE A 84 6.96 -5.43 15.27
N VAL A 85 6.81 -4.11 15.41
CA VAL A 85 6.65 -3.17 14.28
C VAL A 85 7.84 -2.23 14.20
N GLU A 86 8.49 -2.23 13.05
CA GLU A 86 9.52 -1.27 12.70
C GLU A 86 8.98 -0.33 11.62
N ILE A 87 9.16 0.98 11.82
CA ILE A 87 8.64 2.01 10.92
C ILE A 87 9.77 2.86 10.38
N ASN A 88 9.74 3.13 9.07
CA ASN A 88 10.76 3.86 8.34
C ASN A 88 10.14 5.02 7.56
N ASN A 89 10.64 6.26 7.77
CA ASN A 89 10.19 7.43 7.02
C ASN A 89 11.03 7.59 5.76
N ILE A 90 10.71 6.81 4.74
CA ILE A 90 11.40 6.81 3.45
C ILE A 90 10.46 6.34 2.36
N GLY A 91 10.65 6.83 1.14
CA GLY A 91 10.01 6.29 -0.05
C GLY A 91 10.68 5.00 -0.52
N ILE A 92 9.89 4.09 -1.05
CA ILE A 92 10.39 2.85 -1.67
C ILE A 92 10.11 2.89 -3.15
N GLY A 93 11.13 2.58 -3.95
CA GLY A 93 11.06 2.53 -5.40
C GLY A 93 12.07 1.56 -6.01
N LYS A 94 12.36 1.73 -7.31
CA LYS A 94 13.24 0.83 -8.07
C LYS A 94 14.69 0.92 -7.63
N GLU A 95 15.18 2.14 -7.42
CA GLU A 95 16.56 2.45 -7.06
C GLU A 95 16.64 3.66 -6.14
N SER A 96 17.82 3.91 -5.57
CA SER A 96 18.04 5.07 -4.71
C SER A 96 18.03 6.35 -5.53
N SER A 97 17.16 7.28 -5.17
CA SER A 97 16.97 8.56 -5.87
C SER A 97 16.26 9.57 -4.95
N THR A 98 16.08 10.78 -5.47
CA THR A 98 15.24 11.80 -4.82
C THR A 98 14.16 12.20 -5.80
N ILE A 99 12.90 12.00 -5.43
CA ILE A 99 11.74 12.22 -6.31
C ILE A 99 10.76 13.19 -5.64
N LYS A 100 10.06 13.96 -6.48
CA LYS A 100 8.97 14.83 -6.05
C LYS A 100 7.81 13.97 -5.55
N PHE A 101 7.34 14.30 -4.35
CA PHE A 101 6.18 13.67 -3.72
C PHE A 101 5.07 14.72 -3.55
N ASN A 102 3.88 14.39 -4.01
CA ASN A 102 2.70 15.23 -3.94
C ASN A 102 1.86 14.82 -2.72
N GLN A 103 1.94 15.63 -1.65
CA GLN A 103 1.11 15.45 -0.46
C GLN A 103 -0.29 15.99 -0.73
N MET A 104 -1.27 15.09 -0.77
CA MET A 104 -2.66 15.46 -1.03
C MET A 104 -3.36 15.90 0.26
N SER A 105 -4.41 16.75 0.12
CA SER A 105 -5.28 17.11 1.23
C SER A 105 -6.03 15.91 1.82
N GLU A 106 -6.42 14.96 0.97
CA GLU A 106 -6.76 13.60 1.39
C GLU A 106 -5.46 12.76 1.44
N SER A 107 -4.86 12.69 2.61
CA SER A 107 -3.49 12.18 2.79
C SER A 107 -3.28 10.73 2.32
N SER A 108 -4.34 9.92 2.27
CA SER A 108 -4.31 8.55 1.73
C SER A 108 -4.13 8.49 0.21
N SER A 109 -4.28 9.61 -0.51
CA SER A 109 -4.09 9.70 -1.96
C SER A 109 -2.77 10.38 -2.35
N SER A 110 -1.84 10.56 -1.41
CA SER A 110 -0.53 11.17 -1.68
C SER A 110 0.34 10.25 -2.53
N THR A 111 1.07 10.80 -3.49
CA THR A 111 1.72 9.99 -4.54
C THR A 111 3.02 10.60 -5.05
N PHE A 112 3.90 9.74 -5.59
CA PHE A 112 5.08 10.14 -6.38
C PHE A 112 4.75 10.42 -7.85
N CYS A 113 3.54 10.11 -8.29
CA CYS A 113 3.11 10.34 -9.67
C CYS A 113 2.54 11.74 -9.85
N ASP A 114 2.54 12.22 -11.09
CA ASP A 114 1.82 13.42 -11.46
C ASP A 114 0.30 13.19 -11.45
N ILE A 115 -0.44 14.26 -11.23
CA ILE A 115 -1.90 14.26 -11.15
C ILE A 115 -2.47 14.86 -12.42
N ASN A 116 -3.35 14.12 -13.10
CA ASN A 116 -4.15 14.63 -14.20
C ASN A 116 -5.38 15.37 -13.66
N PHE A 117 -5.25 16.68 -13.52
CA PHE A 117 -6.32 17.56 -13.06
C PHE A 117 -7.53 17.63 -14.01
N GLU A 118 -7.31 17.30 -15.29
CA GLU A 118 -8.36 17.29 -16.32
C GLU A 118 -9.17 16.00 -16.35
N SER A 119 -8.71 14.96 -15.66
CA SER A 119 -9.40 13.67 -15.64
C SER A 119 -10.83 13.81 -15.08
N ARG A 120 -11.79 13.10 -15.69
CA ARG A 120 -13.18 13.06 -15.21
C ARG A 120 -13.26 12.58 -13.75
N TYR A 121 -12.40 11.64 -13.37
CA TYR A 121 -12.35 11.11 -12.01
C TYR A 121 -11.88 12.18 -11.02
N PHE A 122 -10.81 12.94 -11.35
CA PHE A 122 -10.35 14.05 -10.53
C PHE A 122 -11.44 15.11 -10.34
N LYS A 123 -12.05 15.58 -11.43
CA LYS A 123 -13.12 16.61 -11.40
C LYS A 123 -14.29 16.15 -10.51
N ARG A 124 -14.68 14.88 -10.60
CA ARG A 124 -15.72 14.30 -9.72
C ARG A 124 -15.26 14.22 -8.26
N LYS A 125 -14.05 13.73 -8.00
CA LYS A 125 -13.46 13.65 -6.65
C LYS A 125 -13.35 15.04 -6.03
N LYS A 126 -12.88 16.03 -6.78
CA LYS A 126 -12.79 17.44 -6.34
C LYS A 126 -14.16 18.02 -5.96
N LYS A 127 -15.20 17.78 -6.75
CA LYS A 127 -16.57 18.22 -6.40
C LYS A 127 -17.04 17.63 -5.08
N ILE A 128 -16.77 16.37 -4.82
CA ILE A 128 -17.12 15.70 -3.57
C ILE A 128 -16.29 16.27 -2.40
N LEU A 129 -14.97 16.43 -2.60
CA LEU A 129 -14.08 16.94 -1.55
C LEU A 129 -14.31 18.41 -1.23
N ASN A 130 -14.51 19.27 -2.23
CA ASN A 130 -14.81 20.70 -2.02
C ASN A 130 -16.09 20.93 -1.20
N PHE A 131 -17.01 19.97 -1.22
CA PHE A 131 -18.17 20.00 -0.35
C PHE A 131 -17.81 19.75 1.12
N PHE A 132 -16.66 19.07 1.38
CA PHE A 132 -16.24 18.65 2.71
C PHE A 132 -14.99 19.36 3.24
N LEU A 133 -14.10 19.77 2.35
CA LEU A 133 -12.80 20.36 2.68
C LEU A 133 -12.67 21.70 1.95
N LYS A 134 -12.39 22.77 2.70
CA LYS A 134 -11.98 24.06 2.12
C LYS A 134 -10.47 24.01 1.94
N GLY A 135 -9.97 24.20 0.72
CA GLY A 135 -8.53 24.28 0.44
C GLY A 135 -8.10 23.63 -0.88
N ASP A 136 -6.81 23.73 -1.17
CA ASP A 136 -6.21 23.15 -2.37
C ASP A 136 -6.15 21.61 -2.29
N PHE A 137 -6.25 20.95 -3.44
CA PHE A 137 -6.22 19.51 -3.53
C PHE A 137 -4.83 18.93 -3.23
N ILE A 138 -3.78 19.64 -3.60
CA ILE A 138 -2.40 19.36 -3.23
C ILE A 138 -2.00 20.34 -2.12
N ASN A 139 -1.70 19.83 -0.94
CA ASN A 139 -1.26 20.66 0.19
C ASN A 139 0.16 21.18 -0.02
N LYS A 140 1.07 20.30 -0.45
CA LYS A 140 2.48 20.61 -0.72
C LYS A 140 3.09 19.56 -1.63
N SER A 141 4.19 19.96 -2.28
CA SER A 141 5.09 19.03 -2.95
C SER A 141 6.46 19.15 -2.33
N GLU A 142 7.10 18.04 -2.04
CA GLU A 142 8.45 18.01 -1.45
C GLU A 142 9.31 16.95 -2.13
N LEU A 143 10.63 17.12 -2.07
CA LEU A 143 11.57 16.11 -2.52
C LEU A 143 11.77 15.08 -1.42
N ILE A 144 11.56 13.81 -1.74
CA ILE A 144 11.70 12.69 -0.82
C ILE A 144 12.76 11.73 -1.33
N SER A 145 13.62 11.28 -0.42
CA SER A 145 14.59 10.24 -0.68
C SER A 145 13.88 8.89 -0.85
N ILE A 146 14.21 8.19 -1.93
CA ILE A 146 13.74 6.85 -2.24
C ILE A 146 14.90 5.88 -2.15
N ARG A 147 14.62 4.65 -1.72
CA ARG A 147 15.55 3.52 -1.75
C ARG A 147 14.88 2.29 -2.35
N SER A 148 15.71 1.37 -2.86
CA SER A 148 15.19 0.09 -3.30
C SER A 148 14.78 -0.77 -2.11
N LEU A 149 13.69 -1.53 -2.27
CA LEU A 149 13.22 -2.40 -1.20
C LEU A 149 14.25 -3.51 -0.89
N LYS A 150 14.98 -3.97 -1.89
CA LYS A 150 16.09 -4.93 -1.72
C LYS A 150 17.10 -4.41 -0.69
N ASN A 151 17.65 -3.21 -0.91
CA ASN A 151 18.68 -2.62 -0.02
C ASN A 151 18.15 -2.41 1.41
N GLU A 152 16.86 -2.03 1.53
CA GLU A 152 16.25 -1.87 2.84
C GLU A 152 16.08 -3.22 3.55
N LEU A 153 15.70 -4.28 2.84
CA LEU A 153 15.48 -5.62 3.41
C LEU A 153 16.76 -6.36 3.76
N GLU A 154 17.90 -6.05 3.12
CA GLU A 154 19.21 -6.64 3.46
C GLU A 154 19.59 -6.43 4.93
N LYS A 155 19.14 -5.33 5.53
CA LYS A 155 19.39 -5.02 6.96
C LYS A 155 18.79 -6.05 7.92
N TYR A 156 17.77 -6.80 7.48
CA TYR A 156 16.95 -7.66 8.36
C TYR A 156 17.26 -9.14 8.23
N GLN A 157 18.07 -9.56 7.28
CA GLN A 157 18.43 -10.97 7.00
C GLN A 157 17.21 -11.91 6.96
N LEU A 158 16.11 -11.42 6.38
CA LEU A 158 14.87 -12.18 6.29
C LEU A 158 15.02 -13.31 5.28
N LYS A 159 14.77 -14.55 5.74
CA LYS A 159 14.75 -15.75 4.87
C LYS A 159 13.42 -15.88 4.10
N LYS A 160 12.35 -15.27 4.61
CA LYS A 160 11.01 -15.38 4.05
C LYS A 160 10.18 -14.17 4.46
N ILE A 161 9.37 -13.71 3.53
CA ILE A 161 8.35 -12.67 3.72
C ILE A 161 6.99 -13.31 3.42
N ASP A 162 6.11 -13.37 4.42
CA ASP A 162 4.80 -13.97 4.22
C ASP A 162 3.87 -13.09 3.42
N ILE A 163 3.91 -11.77 3.67
CA ILE A 163 3.10 -10.78 2.94
C ILE A 163 3.96 -9.56 2.61
N LEU A 164 3.97 -9.16 1.35
CA LEU A 164 4.36 -7.84 0.90
C LEU A 164 3.07 -7.08 0.51
N LYS A 165 2.68 -6.08 1.31
CA LYS A 165 1.60 -5.14 0.99
C LYS A 165 2.20 -3.91 0.32
N ILE A 166 1.62 -3.49 -0.80
CA ILE A 166 2.01 -2.28 -1.52
C ILE A 166 0.77 -1.42 -1.76
N ASP A 167 0.81 -0.19 -1.26
CA ASP A 167 -0.24 0.80 -1.40
C ASP A 167 0.39 2.18 -1.55
N THR A 168 0.86 2.45 -2.76
CA THR A 168 1.72 3.60 -3.05
C THR A 168 1.11 4.57 -4.05
N GLU A 169 -0.22 4.41 -4.28
CA GLU A 169 -1.01 5.34 -5.09
C GLU A 169 -0.35 5.60 -6.46
N GLY A 170 -0.04 4.51 -7.19
CA GLY A 170 0.49 4.58 -8.55
C GLY A 170 1.99 4.32 -8.69
N PHE A 171 2.69 3.85 -7.65
CA PHE A 171 4.12 3.56 -7.69
C PHE A 171 4.45 2.08 -7.48
N GLU A 172 3.45 1.20 -7.57
CA GLU A 172 3.53 -0.22 -7.20
C GLU A 172 4.55 -1.00 -8.04
N LEU A 173 4.64 -0.75 -9.36
CA LEU A 173 5.63 -1.43 -10.21
C LEU A 173 7.06 -1.06 -9.83
N ASN A 174 7.30 0.22 -9.48
CA ASN A 174 8.62 0.68 -9.04
C ASN A 174 9.05 -0.02 -7.73
N VAL A 175 8.12 -0.22 -6.80
CA VAL A 175 8.37 -0.98 -5.56
C VAL A 175 8.72 -2.43 -5.88
N LEU A 176 7.95 -3.07 -6.76
CA LEU A 176 8.18 -4.46 -7.18
C LEU A 176 9.54 -4.64 -7.87
N GLU A 177 9.90 -3.74 -8.79
CA GLU A 177 11.21 -3.75 -9.46
C GLU A 177 12.35 -3.53 -8.46
N GLY A 178 12.15 -2.66 -7.46
CA GLY A 178 13.12 -2.40 -6.40
C GLY A 178 13.35 -3.55 -5.43
N LEU A 179 12.51 -4.58 -5.46
CA LEU A 179 12.70 -5.81 -4.70
C LEU A 179 13.79 -6.71 -5.32
N GLY A 180 14.00 -6.61 -6.63
CA GLY A 180 15.00 -7.38 -7.35
C GLY A 180 14.82 -8.89 -7.15
N ASP A 181 15.91 -9.60 -6.87
CA ASP A 181 15.92 -11.05 -6.61
C ASP A 181 15.24 -11.45 -5.29
N LYS A 182 15.13 -10.53 -4.32
CA LYS A 182 14.40 -10.74 -3.06
C LYS A 182 12.91 -11.02 -3.24
N ILE A 183 12.35 -10.75 -4.41
CA ILE A 183 10.96 -11.10 -4.74
C ILE A 183 10.70 -12.62 -4.59
N LYS A 184 11.73 -13.44 -4.77
CA LYS A 184 11.65 -14.92 -4.63
C LYS A 184 11.37 -15.34 -3.18
N ASP A 185 11.74 -14.51 -2.21
CA ASP A 185 11.55 -14.77 -0.77
C ASP A 185 10.14 -14.41 -0.30
N VAL A 186 9.31 -13.79 -1.17
CA VAL A 186 7.96 -13.34 -0.86
C VAL A 186 6.92 -14.42 -1.20
N LYS A 187 6.07 -14.77 -0.23
CA LYS A 187 4.99 -15.75 -0.43
C LYS A 187 3.75 -15.14 -1.06
N LEU A 188 3.25 -14.04 -0.50
CA LEU A 188 2.08 -13.31 -1.01
C LEU A 188 2.44 -11.85 -1.28
N ILE A 189 2.03 -11.34 -2.44
CA ILE A 189 2.06 -9.93 -2.78
C ILE A 189 0.62 -9.44 -2.84
N TYR A 190 0.30 -8.43 -2.03
CA TYR A 190 -1.00 -7.79 -1.95
C TYR A 190 -0.87 -6.32 -2.29
N PHE A 191 -1.56 -5.85 -3.34
CA PHE A 191 -1.47 -4.47 -3.79
C PHE A 191 -2.79 -3.91 -4.32
N GLU A 192 -2.93 -2.58 -4.26
CA GLU A 192 -4.00 -1.83 -4.90
C GLU A 192 -3.56 -1.32 -6.28
N HIS A 193 -4.48 -1.33 -7.28
CA HIS A 193 -4.21 -0.77 -8.60
C HIS A 193 -5.40 0.05 -9.10
N HIS A 194 -5.11 1.30 -9.49
CA HIS A 194 -6.06 2.25 -10.04
C HIS A 194 -6.17 2.12 -11.55
N PHE A 195 -7.39 2.01 -12.07
CA PHE A 195 -7.69 1.99 -13.51
C PHE A 195 -8.27 3.33 -14.01
N ASP A 196 -8.37 4.32 -13.13
CA ASP A 196 -8.65 5.68 -13.55
C ASP A 196 -7.35 6.36 -14.00
N ASN A 197 -7.52 7.48 -14.71
CA ASN A 197 -6.42 8.28 -15.24
C ASN A 197 -6.16 9.56 -14.43
N MET A 198 -6.53 9.58 -13.14
CA MET A 198 -6.19 10.68 -12.24
C MET A 198 -4.70 10.66 -11.90
N ILE A 199 -4.18 9.48 -11.57
CA ILE A 199 -2.75 9.28 -11.28
C ILE A 199 -2.05 8.91 -12.58
N MET A 200 -1.08 9.72 -13.01
CA MET A 200 -0.35 9.54 -14.27
C MET A 200 0.78 8.53 -14.09
N LYS A 201 0.44 7.26 -14.22
CA LYS A 201 1.40 6.14 -14.12
C LYS A 201 2.07 5.89 -15.47
N ASN A 202 3.35 5.55 -15.43
CA ASN A 202 4.11 5.10 -16.61
C ASN A 202 4.01 3.59 -16.88
N TYR A 203 3.08 2.89 -16.21
CA TYR A 203 2.86 1.45 -16.35
C TYR A 203 1.37 1.11 -16.32
N THR A 204 1.06 -0.10 -16.77
CA THR A 204 -0.28 -0.68 -16.78
C THR A 204 -0.37 -1.88 -15.83
N TYR A 205 -1.58 -2.30 -15.49
CA TYR A 205 -1.80 -3.56 -14.76
C TYR A 205 -1.18 -4.77 -15.49
N THR A 206 -1.23 -4.80 -16.83
CA THR A 206 -0.62 -5.88 -17.62
C THR A 206 0.88 -5.97 -17.39
N MET A 207 1.57 -4.84 -17.26
CA MET A 207 3.01 -4.82 -16.96
C MET A 207 3.29 -5.41 -15.57
N ILE A 208 2.53 -5.06 -14.53
CA ILE A 208 2.64 -5.69 -13.20
C ILE A 208 2.40 -7.19 -13.31
N HIS A 209 1.32 -7.59 -13.99
CA HIS A 209 1.00 -9.01 -14.16
C HIS A 209 2.11 -9.79 -14.85
N SER A 210 2.65 -9.26 -15.95
CA SER A 210 3.77 -9.87 -16.69
C SER A 210 5.04 -9.95 -15.83
N TYR A 211 5.34 -8.87 -15.08
CA TYR A 211 6.48 -8.86 -14.17
C TYR A 211 6.37 -9.95 -13.10
N LEU A 212 5.25 -10.01 -12.40
CA LEU A 212 5.01 -11.02 -11.36
C LEU A 212 5.00 -12.44 -11.92
N SER A 213 4.47 -12.65 -13.12
CA SER A 213 4.46 -13.95 -13.78
C SER A 213 5.86 -14.48 -14.11
N LYS A 214 6.82 -13.60 -14.45
CA LYS A 214 8.23 -13.95 -14.67
C LYS A 214 8.89 -14.53 -13.41
N PHE A 215 8.43 -14.12 -12.22
CA PHE A 215 8.91 -14.62 -10.92
C PHE A 215 8.04 -15.72 -10.33
N ASN A 216 7.26 -16.42 -11.18
CA ASN A 216 6.42 -17.55 -10.78
C ASN A 216 5.25 -17.18 -9.84
N PHE A 217 4.77 -15.92 -9.86
CA PHE A 217 3.57 -15.53 -9.14
C PHE A 217 2.30 -15.75 -9.97
N LYS A 218 1.28 -16.28 -9.32
CA LYS A 218 -0.07 -16.44 -9.89
C LYS A 218 -1.04 -15.49 -9.18
N LYS A 219 -1.90 -14.80 -9.95
CA LYS A 219 -3.03 -14.07 -9.39
C LYS A 219 -4.02 -15.05 -8.77
N VAL A 220 -4.26 -14.92 -7.47
CA VAL A 220 -5.13 -15.83 -6.72
C VAL A 220 -6.36 -15.14 -6.14
N PHE A 221 -6.35 -13.80 -6.06
CA PHE A 221 -7.49 -13.03 -5.58
C PHE A 221 -7.58 -11.68 -6.28
N LYS A 222 -8.82 -11.20 -6.48
CA LYS A 222 -9.15 -9.88 -7.00
C LYS A 222 -10.46 -9.42 -6.39
N ILE A 223 -10.49 -8.17 -5.92
CA ILE A 223 -11.72 -7.54 -5.45
C ILE A 223 -11.78 -6.09 -5.92
N LYS A 224 -12.97 -5.65 -6.35
CA LYS A 224 -13.18 -4.27 -6.77
C LYS A 224 -13.50 -3.40 -5.55
N MET A 225 -12.86 -2.25 -5.47
CA MET A 225 -13.21 -1.26 -4.45
C MET A 225 -14.54 -0.58 -4.81
N PRO A 226 -15.43 -0.38 -3.82
CA PRO A 226 -16.74 0.21 -4.06
C PRO A 226 -16.62 1.60 -4.67
N LEU A 227 -17.42 1.88 -5.69
CA LEU A 227 -17.54 3.17 -6.39
C LEU A 227 -16.23 3.74 -6.99
N ARG A 228 -15.15 2.98 -6.94
CA ARG A 228 -13.85 3.35 -7.50
C ARG A 228 -13.53 2.49 -8.73
N LYS A 229 -12.69 3.02 -9.63
CA LYS A 229 -12.05 2.23 -10.68
C LYS A 229 -10.74 1.61 -10.16
N THR A 230 -10.79 1.08 -8.96
CA THR A 230 -9.66 0.56 -8.21
C THR A 230 -9.93 -0.88 -7.83
N PHE A 231 -8.92 -1.72 -7.90
CA PHE A 231 -9.00 -3.12 -7.52
C PHE A 231 -7.83 -3.47 -6.61
N GLU A 232 -8.10 -4.32 -5.66
CA GLU A 232 -7.08 -4.98 -4.84
C GLU A 232 -6.82 -6.38 -5.39
N TYR A 233 -5.55 -6.76 -5.41
CA TYR A 233 -5.06 -8.01 -5.97
C TYR A 233 -4.18 -8.73 -4.96
N ILE A 234 -4.28 -10.06 -4.93
CA ILE A 234 -3.29 -10.91 -4.27
C ILE A 234 -2.69 -11.86 -5.28
N TYR A 235 -1.37 -11.90 -5.30
CA TYR A 235 -0.56 -12.83 -6.05
C TYR A 235 0.16 -13.76 -5.08
N GLN A 236 0.19 -15.05 -5.43
CA GLN A 236 0.89 -16.08 -4.66
C GLN A 236 2.07 -16.60 -5.45
N ASN A 237 3.22 -16.69 -4.81
CA ASN A 237 4.39 -17.33 -5.36
C ASN A 237 4.20 -18.84 -5.31
N LYS A 238 4.25 -19.50 -6.48
CA LYS A 238 4.05 -20.96 -6.62
C LYS A 238 5.15 -21.80 -5.96
N ASN A 239 6.31 -21.20 -5.69
CA ASN A 239 7.40 -21.89 -5.01
C ASN A 239 7.10 -22.13 -3.51
N PHE A 240 6.01 -21.58 -2.98
CA PHE A 240 5.54 -21.75 -1.60
C PHE A 240 4.22 -22.53 -1.50
N ASP A 241 3.80 -23.21 -2.57
CA ASP A 241 2.61 -24.08 -2.57
C ASP A 241 2.84 -25.40 -1.83
#